data_e8e233eda5c86c4337003239a325e13b
#
_entry.id   e8e233eda5c86c4337003239a325e13b
#
_cell.length_a   1.000
_cell.length_b   1.000
_cell.length_c   1.000
_cell.angle_alpha   90.00
_cell.angle_beta   90.00
_cell.angle_gamma   90.00
#
_symmetry.space_group_name_H-M   'P 1'
#
loop_
_entity.id
_entity.type
_entity.pdbx_description
1 polymer ?
#
loop_
_entity_poly.entity_id
_entity_poly.type
_entity_poly.pdbx_seq_one_letter_code
_entity_poly.pdbx_strand_id
1 'polypeptide(L)'
;WVRWVGPHENLGDLTYRAEFSGYEPVDGVWLPMSFNVVSDFRDNVQLRLHVDRYVLDGDVGDLAAPPAVRAAPAPTPAYTVDASVVAPGVWLLSGNGGANSVLLEFADHLSLFEVPTNRAWTAALIAKARSTVPGKPVTEAIISHHHFDHTGGLRTAIAEGLTIVTQAGNVAWFEDLARRKVEAFPDALSRNPKPIKIRAVDDHLKLSDSKLTVDVYRVVSNNHMAHGLMAYVPEHHLLIQGDLFDVGWEVYFWGNTYDDNVAYRKLEVERDVPIHGRVLPIAEVHAKLKEQTRNAEQLCAKVESVNLSMPGCPLAWND
;
A
#
# COMPACT_ATOMS: atom_id res chain seq x y z
N TRP A 1 -5.96 30.22 -13.64
CA TRP A 1 -5.61 29.00 -12.93
C TRP A 1 -5.36 29.28 -11.45
N VAL A 2 -5.59 28.27 -10.59
CA VAL A 2 -5.34 28.31 -9.14
C VAL A 2 -4.35 27.20 -8.81
N ARG A 3 -3.40 27.48 -7.91
CA ARG A 3 -2.43 26.49 -7.40
C ARG A 3 -2.59 26.30 -5.90
N TRP A 4 -2.39 25.08 -5.42
CA TRP A 4 -2.28 24.76 -4.00
C TRP A 4 -1.30 23.61 -3.78
N VAL A 5 -0.83 23.44 -2.56
CA VAL A 5 0.01 22.32 -2.14
C VAL A 5 -0.83 21.36 -1.32
N GLY A 6 -0.77 20.08 -1.66
CA GLY A 6 -1.38 18.98 -0.92
C GLY A 6 -0.33 17.97 -0.49
N PRO A 7 -0.37 17.48 0.76
CA PRO A 7 0.54 16.44 1.20
C PRO A 7 0.12 15.08 0.63
N HIS A 8 1.12 14.28 0.27
CA HIS A 8 0.96 12.88 -0.10
C HIS A 8 1.93 12.04 0.71
N GLU A 9 1.50 10.91 1.29
CA GLU A 9 2.32 10.11 2.21
C GLU A 9 3.64 9.67 1.60
N ASN A 10 3.62 9.22 0.33
CA ASN A 10 4.82 8.77 -0.38
C ASN A 10 5.50 9.88 -1.16
N LEU A 11 4.72 10.69 -1.89
CA LEU A 11 5.26 11.63 -2.86
C LEU A 11 5.62 12.99 -2.24
N GLY A 12 5.36 13.18 -0.95
CA GLY A 12 5.65 14.43 -0.26
C GLY A 12 4.69 15.56 -0.63
N ASP A 13 5.20 16.77 -0.70
CA ASP A 13 4.39 17.92 -1.09
C ASP A 13 4.15 17.91 -2.60
N LEU A 14 2.90 17.72 -2.99
CA LEU A 14 2.47 17.84 -4.39
C LEU A 14 1.84 19.19 -4.64
N THR A 15 2.18 19.80 -5.76
CA THR A 15 1.49 20.99 -6.25
C THR A 15 0.37 20.57 -7.20
N TYR A 16 -0.82 21.08 -6.92
CA TYR A 16 -1.96 20.93 -7.79
C TYR A 16 -2.28 22.27 -8.46
N ARG A 17 -2.80 22.20 -9.68
CA ARG A 17 -3.32 23.38 -10.39
C ARG A 17 -4.71 23.07 -10.95
N ALA A 18 -5.64 24.00 -10.79
CA ALA A 18 -6.89 24.01 -11.50
C ALA A 18 -6.75 24.90 -12.75
N GLU A 19 -7.06 24.36 -13.89
CA GLU A 19 -7.05 25.04 -15.19
C GLU A 19 -8.47 25.22 -15.66
N PHE A 20 -8.78 26.44 -16.12
CA PHE A 20 -10.13 26.81 -16.57
C PHE A 20 -10.05 27.20 -18.04
N SER A 21 -11.00 26.70 -18.85
CA SER A 21 -11.05 26.96 -20.30
C SER A 21 -12.46 26.94 -20.87
N GLY A 22 -12.59 27.25 -22.16
CA GLY A 22 -13.89 27.23 -22.83
C GLY A 22 -14.85 28.26 -22.25
N TYR A 23 -14.39 29.51 -22.02
CA TYR A 23 -15.23 30.54 -21.44
C TYR A 23 -16.38 30.90 -22.38
N GLU A 24 -17.60 30.95 -21.86
CA GLU A 24 -18.81 31.39 -22.55
C GLU A 24 -19.55 32.44 -21.73
N PRO A 25 -20.28 33.38 -22.39
CA PRO A 25 -21.10 34.36 -21.69
C PRO A 25 -22.38 33.68 -21.14
N VAL A 26 -22.61 33.85 -19.86
CA VAL A 26 -23.81 33.40 -19.14
C VAL A 26 -24.37 34.62 -18.40
N ASP A 27 -25.52 35.13 -18.81
CA ASP A 27 -26.17 36.28 -18.20
C ASP A 27 -25.22 37.48 -18.00
N GLY A 28 -24.34 37.72 -18.98
CA GLY A 28 -23.39 38.83 -18.99
C GLY A 28 -22.07 38.57 -18.23
N VAL A 29 -21.88 37.39 -17.66
CA VAL A 29 -20.63 36.97 -17.01
C VAL A 29 -19.95 35.88 -17.84
N TRP A 30 -18.62 36.03 -18.07
CA TRP A 30 -17.84 35.01 -18.73
C TRP A 30 -17.47 33.90 -17.76
N LEU A 31 -17.99 32.67 -17.96
CA LEU A 31 -17.76 31.51 -17.11
C LEU A 31 -17.07 30.39 -17.88
N PRO A 32 -16.16 29.64 -17.23
CA PRO A 32 -15.43 28.55 -17.88
C PRO A 32 -16.32 27.31 -18.00
N MET A 33 -16.43 26.73 -19.19
CA MET A 33 -17.18 25.49 -19.43
C MET A 33 -16.36 24.23 -19.16
N SER A 34 -15.05 24.36 -18.91
CA SER A 34 -14.18 23.22 -18.63
C SER A 34 -13.20 23.51 -17.49
N PHE A 35 -13.04 22.49 -16.64
CA PHE A 35 -12.09 22.52 -15.50
C PHE A 35 -11.22 21.29 -15.56
N ASN A 36 -9.90 21.46 -15.40
CA ASN A 36 -8.98 20.38 -15.17
C ASN A 36 -8.26 20.60 -13.84
N VAL A 37 -8.15 19.57 -13.03
CA VAL A 37 -7.24 19.54 -11.88
C VAL A 37 -6.07 18.63 -12.23
N VAL A 38 -4.87 19.19 -12.22
CA VAL A 38 -3.63 18.52 -12.61
C VAL A 38 -2.67 18.55 -11.45
N SER A 39 -2.07 17.40 -11.10
CA SER A 39 -0.95 17.36 -10.16
C SER A 39 0.37 17.53 -10.92
N ASP A 40 1.39 18.12 -10.27
CA ASP A 40 2.74 18.27 -10.82
C ASP A 40 3.51 16.94 -10.88
N PHE A 41 3.00 15.88 -10.23
CA PHE A 41 3.56 14.56 -10.37
C PHE A 41 3.16 13.95 -11.73
N ARG A 42 4.11 14.01 -12.68
CA ARG A 42 3.95 13.52 -14.05
C ARG A 42 2.81 14.22 -14.84
N ASP A 43 2.47 15.45 -14.47
CA ASP A 43 1.34 16.20 -15.06
C ASP A 43 0.04 15.38 -15.09
N ASN A 44 -0.20 14.63 -14.01
CA ASN A 44 -1.32 13.71 -13.91
C ASN A 44 -2.64 14.48 -13.77
N VAL A 45 -3.55 14.29 -14.70
CA VAL A 45 -4.90 14.88 -14.65
C VAL A 45 -5.75 14.09 -13.67
N GLN A 46 -6.02 14.70 -12.51
CA GLN A 46 -6.80 14.11 -11.43
C GLN A 46 -8.31 14.21 -11.67
N LEU A 47 -8.75 15.27 -12.32
CA LEU A 47 -10.16 15.55 -12.56
C LEU A 47 -10.32 16.33 -13.86
N ARG A 48 -11.30 15.94 -14.66
CA ARG A 48 -11.83 16.73 -15.77
C ARG A 48 -13.31 16.92 -15.56
N LEU A 49 -13.78 18.15 -15.63
CA LEU A 49 -15.17 18.51 -15.58
C LEU A 49 -15.54 19.29 -16.83
N HIS A 50 -16.70 18.99 -17.40
CA HIS A 50 -17.39 19.80 -18.36
C HIS A 50 -18.67 20.32 -17.73
N VAL A 51 -18.95 21.62 -17.91
CA VAL A 51 -20.17 22.24 -17.39
C VAL A 51 -21.16 22.36 -18.54
N ASP A 52 -22.25 21.66 -18.45
CA ASP A 52 -23.31 21.73 -19.46
C ASP A 52 -24.15 23.00 -19.34
N ARG A 53 -24.31 23.51 -18.12
CA ARG A 53 -25.14 24.69 -17.83
C ARG A 53 -24.77 25.31 -16.50
N TYR A 54 -24.75 26.64 -16.47
CA TYR A 54 -24.77 27.46 -15.25
C TYR A 54 -26.18 27.95 -14.97
N VAL A 55 -26.54 28.03 -13.71
CA VAL A 55 -27.72 28.73 -13.20
C VAL A 55 -27.22 29.78 -12.23
N LEU A 56 -27.28 31.05 -12.64
CA LEU A 56 -26.87 32.16 -11.78
C LEU A 56 -28.03 32.52 -10.84
N ASP A 57 -27.67 33.01 -9.65
CA ASP A 57 -28.63 33.45 -8.62
C ASP A 57 -29.68 32.40 -8.23
N GLY A 58 -29.39 31.11 -8.52
CA GLY A 58 -30.21 30.00 -8.08
C GLY A 58 -30.17 29.83 -6.57
N ASP A 59 -31.24 29.45 -5.93
CA ASP A 59 -31.24 29.06 -4.54
C ASP A 59 -30.43 27.76 -4.38
N VAL A 60 -29.28 27.85 -3.76
CA VAL A 60 -28.41 26.70 -3.44
C VAL A 60 -28.62 26.17 -2.02
N GLY A 61 -29.57 26.74 -1.29
CA GLY A 61 -29.83 26.43 0.12
C GLY A 61 -28.69 26.81 1.05
N ASP A 62 -28.73 26.29 2.27
CA ASP A 62 -27.64 26.48 3.25
C ASP A 62 -26.52 25.49 2.98
N LEU A 63 -25.40 25.98 2.42
CA LEU A 63 -24.19 25.20 2.18
C LEU A 63 -23.23 25.18 3.38
N ALA A 64 -23.58 25.85 4.49
CA ALA A 64 -22.75 25.84 5.68
C ALA A 64 -22.75 24.45 6.33
N ALA A 65 -21.61 24.02 6.81
CA ALA A 65 -21.55 22.79 7.61
C ALA A 65 -22.49 22.90 8.83
N PRO A 66 -23.22 21.84 9.20
CA PRO A 66 -24.08 21.86 10.39
C PRO A 66 -23.32 22.35 11.63
N PRO A 67 -23.99 23.09 12.54
CA PRO A 67 -23.32 23.65 13.73
C PRO A 67 -22.53 22.61 14.55
N ALA A 68 -23.06 21.40 14.69
CA ALA A 68 -22.39 20.31 15.39
C ALA A 68 -21.07 19.88 14.70
N VAL A 69 -21.04 19.89 13.37
CA VAL A 69 -19.83 19.57 12.59
C VAL A 69 -18.79 20.69 12.69
N ARG A 70 -19.24 21.97 12.65
CA ARG A 70 -18.35 23.13 12.82
C ARG A 70 -17.74 23.21 14.22
N ALA A 71 -18.48 22.79 15.23
CA ALA A 71 -18.03 22.78 16.63
C ALA A 71 -17.20 21.54 16.98
N ALA A 72 -17.25 20.48 16.19
CA ALA A 72 -16.50 19.26 16.45
C ALA A 72 -14.98 19.52 16.31
N PRO A 73 -14.15 19.02 17.25
CA PRO A 73 -12.72 19.04 17.06
C PRO A 73 -12.35 18.24 15.81
N ALA A 74 -11.30 18.67 15.10
CA ALA A 74 -10.79 17.90 13.99
C ALA A 74 -10.47 16.46 14.45
N PRO A 75 -10.99 15.40 13.80
CA PRO A 75 -10.73 14.04 14.22
C PRO A 75 -9.23 13.76 14.11
N THR A 76 -8.59 13.47 15.23
CA THR A 76 -7.23 12.91 15.23
C THR A 76 -7.40 11.41 15.19
N PRO A 77 -6.96 10.72 14.14
CA PRO A 77 -7.03 9.26 14.08
C PRO A 77 -6.24 8.68 15.25
N ALA A 78 -6.92 8.11 16.22
CA ALA A 78 -6.28 7.29 17.23
C ALA A 78 -6.13 5.88 16.63
N TYR A 79 -4.91 5.51 16.27
CA TYR A 79 -4.64 4.16 15.82
C TYR A 79 -4.52 3.20 17.00
N THR A 80 -5.27 2.11 16.92
CA THR A 80 -5.16 0.97 17.84
C THR A 80 -4.53 -0.20 17.08
N VAL A 81 -3.50 -0.79 17.70
CA VAL A 81 -2.79 -1.94 17.14
C VAL A 81 -2.91 -3.11 18.09
N ASP A 82 -3.41 -4.23 17.57
CA ASP A 82 -3.39 -5.52 18.23
C ASP A 82 -2.20 -6.34 17.74
N ALA A 83 -1.66 -7.19 18.62
CA ALA A 83 -0.60 -8.14 18.27
C ALA A 83 -1.12 -9.55 18.54
N SER A 84 -1.39 -10.30 17.48
CA SER A 84 -1.86 -11.67 17.55
C SER A 84 -0.71 -12.64 17.23
N VAL A 85 -0.44 -13.58 18.13
CA VAL A 85 0.58 -14.61 17.91
C VAL A 85 0.18 -15.49 16.73
N VAL A 86 1.02 -15.56 15.72
CA VAL A 86 0.88 -16.48 14.57
C VAL A 86 1.66 -17.75 14.83
N ALA A 87 2.91 -17.61 15.28
CA ALA A 87 3.79 -18.69 15.68
C ALA A 87 4.83 -18.17 16.69
N PRO A 88 5.61 -19.01 17.36
CA PRO A 88 6.72 -18.55 18.17
C PRO A 88 7.65 -17.62 17.39
N GLY A 89 7.82 -16.38 17.88
CA GLY A 89 8.63 -15.36 17.20
C GLY A 89 7.95 -14.64 16.03
N VAL A 90 6.67 -14.89 15.76
CA VAL A 90 5.91 -14.27 14.66
C VAL A 90 4.55 -13.77 15.14
N TRP A 91 4.26 -12.48 14.95
CA TRP A 91 2.97 -11.86 15.28
C TRP A 91 2.39 -11.12 14.09
N LEU A 92 1.08 -11.19 13.93
CA LEU A 92 0.34 -10.28 13.07
C LEU A 92 0.01 -9.02 13.89
N LEU A 93 0.47 -7.86 13.41
CA LEU A 93 0.10 -6.55 13.92
C LEU A 93 -1.03 -6.01 13.05
N SER A 94 -2.23 -5.92 13.61
CA SER A 94 -3.45 -5.50 12.90
C SER A 94 -4.21 -4.44 13.68
N GLY A 95 -5.20 -3.79 13.05
CA GLY A 95 -6.02 -2.79 13.71
C GLY A 95 -6.79 -1.91 12.74
N ASN A 96 -7.05 -0.66 13.13
CA ASN A 96 -7.87 0.27 12.37
C ASN A 96 -7.12 1.10 11.31
N GLY A 97 -5.86 0.78 11.02
CA GLY A 97 -5.02 1.53 10.07
C GLY A 97 -5.05 1.03 8.62
N GLY A 98 -5.86 0.01 8.32
CA GLY A 98 -6.08 -0.54 6.98
C GLY A 98 -5.27 -1.80 6.71
N ALA A 99 -3.97 -1.70 6.46
CA ALA A 99 -3.11 -2.86 6.20
C ALA A 99 -2.36 -3.31 7.46
N ASN A 100 -2.06 -4.60 7.53
CA ASN A 100 -1.32 -5.24 8.61
C ASN A 100 0.20 -5.02 8.46
N SER A 101 0.93 -5.40 9.51
CA SER A 101 2.37 -5.65 9.47
C SER A 101 2.66 -6.96 10.20
N VAL A 102 3.74 -7.66 9.83
CA VAL A 102 4.15 -8.86 10.56
C VAL A 102 5.42 -8.55 11.34
N LEU A 103 5.37 -8.82 12.65
CA LEU A 103 6.51 -8.68 13.54
C LEU A 103 7.27 -10.02 13.59
N LEU A 104 8.57 -9.95 13.34
CA LEU A 104 9.50 -11.06 13.36
C LEU A 104 10.53 -10.82 14.47
N GLU A 105 10.65 -11.77 15.39
CA GLU A 105 11.54 -11.67 16.54
C GLU A 105 12.79 -12.53 16.33
N PHE A 106 13.92 -11.88 16.16
CA PHE A 106 15.26 -12.47 16.18
C PHE A 106 15.86 -12.49 17.60
N ALA A 107 17.03 -13.07 17.76
CA ALA A 107 17.66 -13.24 19.07
C ALA A 107 17.92 -11.88 19.75
N ASP A 108 18.37 -10.88 19.01
CA ASP A 108 18.81 -9.58 19.53
C ASP A 108 18.02 -8.38 18.97
N HIS A 109 17.15 -8.58 17.97
CA HIS A 109 16.40 -7.50 17.33
C HIS A 109 15.03 -7.94 16.86
N LEU A 110 14.27 -6.97 16.35
CA LEU A 110 12.97 -7.13 15.71
C LEU A 110 13.02 -6.63 14.27
N SER A 111 12.33 -7.33 13.39
CA SER A 111 12.08 -6.93 12.02
C SER A 111 10.57 -6.80 11.78
N LEU A 112 10.17 -5.88 10.91
CA LEU A 112 8.80 -5.76 10.43
C LEU A 112 8.72 -6.20 8.98
N PHE A 113 7.67 -6.93 8.63
CA PHE A 113 7.27 -7.08 7.24
C PHE A 113 6.13 -6.11 7.00
N GLU A 114 6.35 -5.10 6.17
CA GLU A 114 5.59 -3.91 5.82
C GLU A 114 5.61 -2.74 6.81
N VAL A 115 5.59 -1.55 6.18
CA VAL A 115 5.41 -0.24 6.84
C VAL A 115 4.26 0.52 6.14
N PRO A 116 3.03 0.02 6.29
CA PRO A 116 1.94 0.29 5.37
C PRO A 116 1.22 1.62 5.61
N THR A 117 0.37 1.96 4.66
CA THR A 117 -0.72 2.94 4.67
C THR A 117 -0.29 4.38 4.85
N ASN A 118 0.24 4.77 6.01
CA ASN A 118 0.64 6.15 6.31
C ASN A 118 1.61 6.25 7.49
N ARG A 119 2.16 7.44 7.65
CA ARG A 119 3.15 7.77 8.68
C ARG A 119 2.71 7.45 10.10
N ALA A 120 1.48 7.80 10.45
CA ALA A 120 0.98 7.66 11.82
C ALA A 120 0.65 6.19 12.14
N TRP A 121 0.09 5.44 11.18
CA TRP A 121 -0.14 4.01 11.34
C TRP A 121 1.16 3.24 11.52
N THR A 122 2.16 3.47 10.68
CA THR A 122 3.47 2.85 10.82
C THR A 122 4.15 3.18 12.15
N ALA A 123 4.03 4.43 12.64
CA ALA A 123 4.54 4.78 13.96
C ALA A 123 3.85 3.97 15.09
N ALA A 124 2.54 3.76 14.98
CA ALA A 124 1.78 2.92 15.92
C ALA A 124 2.21 1.44 15.85
N LEU A 125 2.44 0.90 14.65
CA LEU A 125 2.96 -0.45 14.46
C LEU A 125 4.34 -0.64 15.10
N ILE A 126 5.28 0.30 14.88
CA ILE A 126 6.62 0.26 15.48
C ILE A 126 6.55 0.33 17.01
N ALA A 127 5.69 1.20 17.56
CA ALA A 127 5.46 1.31 19.00
C ALA A 127 4.89 0.00 19.56
N LYS A 128 3.92 -0.61 18.86
CA LYS A 128 3.36 -1.90 19.25
C LYS A 128 4.39 -3.01 19.21
N ALA A 129 5.22 -3.09 18.16
CA ALA A 129 6.29 -4.07 18.06
C ALA A 129 7.23 -4.00 19.28
N ARG A 130 7.68 -2.80 19.64
CA ARG A 130 8.52 -2.55 20.83
C ARG A 130 7.86 -2.97 22.15
N SER A 131 6.54 -2.76 22.28
CA SER A 131 5.80 -3.14 23.48
C SER A 131 5.45 -4.63 23.52
N THR A 132 5.35 -5.29 22.38
CA THR A 132 5.08 -6.74 22.27
C THR A 132 6.30 -7.55 22.71
N VAL A 133 7.50 -7.10 22.34
CA VAL A 133 8.77 -7.74 22.72
C VAL A 133 9.70 -6.70 23.33
N PRO A 134 9.54 -6.39 24.63
CA PRO A 134 10.38 -5.38 25.30
C PRO A 134 11.86 -5.74 25.31
N GLY A 135 12.71 -4.72 25.23
CA GLY A 135 14.17 -4.86 25.32
C GLY A 135 14.87 -5.15 24.00
N LYS A 136 14.14 -5.41 22.90
CA LYS A 136 14.73 -5.58 21.57
C LYS A 136 14.45 -4.38 20.68
N PRO A 137 15.46 -3.85 19.96
CA PRO A 137 15.26 -2.78 19.00
C PRO A 137 14.55 -3.29 17.73
N VAL A 138 13.70 -2.49 17.13
CA VAL A 138 13.26 -2.66 15.73
C VAL A 138 14.36 -2.09 14.86
N THR A 139 15.01 -2.91 14.03
CA THR A 139 16.21 -2.53 13.27
C THR A 139 15.99 -2.51 11.77
N GLU A 140 15.01 -3.25 11.26
CA GLU A 140 14.78 -3.33 9.84
C GLU A 140 13.27 -3.49 9.51
N ALA A 141 12.94 -3.16 8.27
CA ALA A 141 11.63 -3.38 7.68
C ALA A 141 11.79 -3.99 6.28
N ILE A 142 11.13 -5.12 6.06
CA ILE A 142 11.02 -5.76 4.76
C ILE A 142 9.78 -5.18 4.09
N ILE A 143 9.92 -4.59 2.91
CA ILE A 143 8.81 -4.00 2.16
C ILE A 143 8.58 -4.83 0.90
N SER A 144 7.37 -5.38 0.80
CA SER A 144 7.04 -6.31 -0.28
C SER A 144 7.14 -5.67 -1.66
N HIS A 145 6.56 -4.48 -1.86
CA HIS A 145 6.60 -3.78 -3.14
C HIS A 145 6.34 -2.27 -3.01
N HIS A 146 6.28 -1.58 -4.16
CA HIS A 146 6.31 -0.12 -4.22
C HIS A 146 4.96 0.59 -4.05
N HIS A 147 3.83 -0.11 -3.98
CA HIS A 147 2.53 0.53 -3.84
C HIS A 147 2.43 1.34 -2.54
N PHE A 148 1.58 2.36 -2.55
CA PHE A 148 1.55 3.35 -1.46
C PHE A 148 1.02 2.78 -0.14
N ASP A 149 0.12 1.82 -0.20
CA ASP A 149 -0.45 1.13 0.95
C ASP A 149 0.55 0.18 1.63
N HIS A 150 1.67 -0.17 0.96
CA HIS A 150 2.80 -0.91 1.53
C HIS A 150 3.97 0.00 1.93
N THR A 151 4.06 1.18 1.35
CA THR A 151 5.19 2.11 1.52
C THR A 151 4.83 3.43 2.19
N GLY A 152 3.55 3.65 2.58
CA GLY A 152 3.10 4.92 3.14
C GLY A 152 3.83 5.34 4.42
N GLY A 153 4.38 4.39 5.16
CA GLY A 153 5.22 4.64 6.33
C GLY A 153 6.73 4.61 6.08
N LEU A 154 7.21 4.49 4.82
CA LEU A 154 8.64 4.41 4.50
C LEU A 154 9.45 5.51 5.18
N ARG A 155 8.99 6.75 5.10
CA ARG A 155 9.68 7.90 5.70
C ARG A 155 9.71 7.84 7.24
N THR A 156 8.68 7.25 7.86
CA THR A 156 8.68 6.98 9.31
C THR A 156 9.73 5.92 9.67
N ALA A 157 9.82 4.83 8.91
CA ALA A 157 10.83 3.80 9.11
C ALA A 157 12.26 4.35 8.98
N ILE A 158 12.51 5.22 7.99
CA ILE A 158 13.80 5.90 7.81
C ILE A 158 14.09 6.84 9.01
N ALA A 159 13.10 7.62 9.46
CA ALA A 159 13.24 8.51 10.62
C ALA A 159 13.56 7.73 11.91
N GLU A 160 13.01 6.53 12.08
CA GLU A 160 13.32 5.60 13.15
C GLU A 160 14.72 4.95 13.00
N GLY A 161 15.34 5.07 11.82
CA GLY A 161 16.69 4.55 11.53
C GLY A 161 16.73 3.10 11.07
N LEU A 162 15.58 2.54 10.67
CA LEU A 162 15.47 1.17 10.18
C LEU A 162 16.21 0.99 8.86
N THR A 163 16.76 -0.19 8.67
CA THR A 163 17.24 -0.66 7.35
C THR A 163 16.05 -1.16 6.54
N ILE A 164 15.91 -0.68 5.33
CA ILE A 164 14.84 -1.08 4.41
C ILE A 164 15.32 -2.25 3.56
N VAL A 165 14.68 -3.40 3.72
CA VAL A 165 14.90 -4.58 2.88
C VAL A 165 13.88 -4.57 1.77
N THR A 166 14.31 -4.54 0.52
CA THR A 166 13.41 -4.48 -0.65
C THR A 166 14.03 -5.14 -1.87
N GLN A 167 13.19 -5.49 -2.86
CA GLN A 167 13.70 -6.02 -4.13
C GLN A 167 14.54 -4.95 -4.86
N ALA A 168 15.64 -5.38 -5.49
CA ALA A 168 16.64 -4.48 -6.08
C ALA A 168 16.05 -3.44 -7.06
N GLY A 169 15.02 -3.80 -7.81
CA GLY A 169 14.34 -2.90 -8.74
C GLY A 169 13.59 -1.74 -8.07
N ASN A 170 13.29 -1.82 -6.78
CA ASN A 170 12.62 -0.74 -6.03
C ASN A 170 13.59 0.29 -5.44
N VAL A 171 14.91 0.02 -5.43
CA VAL A 171 15.90 0.85 -4.73
C VAL A 171 15.83 2.30 -5.17
N ALA A 172 15.91 2.55 -6.47
CA ALA A 172 15.89 3.92 -7.00
C ALA A 172 14.59 4.67 -6.65
N TRP A 173 13.46 3.97 -6.64
CA TRP A 173 12.17 4.53 -6.26
C TRP A 173 12.13 4.89 -4.77
N PHE A 174 12.61 4.03 -3.89
CA PHE A 174 12.62 4.28 -2.44
C PHE A 174 13.58 5.39 -2.06
N GLU A 175 14.74 5.48 -2.74
CA GLU A 175 15.64 6.61 -2.60
C GLU A 175 14.99 7.93 -3.05
N ASP A 176 14.21 7.91 -4.14
CA ASP A 176 13.47 9.09 -4.59
C ASP A 176 12.42 9.52 -3.54
N LEU A 177 11.62 8.58 -3.02
CA LEU A 177 10.64 8.86 -1.96
C LEU A 177 11.31 9.45 -0.70
N ALA A 178 12.48 8.93 -0.31
CA ALA A 178 13.22 9.43 0.86
C ALA A 178 13.69 10.88 0.67
N ARG A 179 14.04 11.29 -0.57
CA ARG A 179 14.54 12.64 -0.91
C ARG A 179 13.44 13.66 -1.15
N ARG A 180 12.17 13.23 -1.27
CA ARG A 180 11.07 14.14 -1.59
C ARG A 180 10.85 15.17 -0.49
N LYS A 181 10.49 16.38 -0.91
CA LYS A 181 10.20 17.49 -0.01
C LYS A 181 8.88 17.27 0.72
N VAL A 182 8.88 17.52 2.01
CA VAL A 182 7.71 17.53 2.89
C VAL A 182 7.83 18.76 3.78
N GLU A 183 7.65 19.94 3.18
CA GLU A 183 7.85 21.25 3.81
C GLU A 183 6.54 21.85 4.31
N ALA A 184 5.44 21.68 3.55
CA ALA A 184 4.14 22.22 3.91
C ALA A 184 3.56 21.55 5.17
N PHE A 185 3.80 20.22 5.31
CA PHE A 185 3.37 19.43 6.46
C PHE A 185 4.52 18.53 6.94
N PRO A 186 5.57 19.09 7.58
CA PRO A 186 6.80 18.38 7.89
C PRO A 186 6.57 17.12 8.72
N ASP A 187 7.13 16.01 8.26
CA ASP A 187 7.16 14.73 8.98
C ASP A 187 8.40 14.60 9.89
N ALA A 188 8.54 13.45 10.55
CA ALA A 188 9.68 13.18 11.44
C ALA A 188 11.02 13.18 10.68
N LEU A 189 11.04 12.65 9.44
CA LEU A 189 12.25 12.63 8.61
C LEU A 189 12.64 14.03 8.15
N SER A 190 11.68 14.89 7.81
CA SER A 190 11.94 16.29 7.43
C SER A 190 12.48 17.10 8.60
N ARG A 191 11.97 16.86 9.81
CA ARG A 191 12.44 17.54 11.02
C ARG A 191 13.82 17.07 11.52
N ASN A 192 14.15 15.81 11.27
CA ASN A 192 15.44 15.20 11.64
C ASN A 192 15.92 14.28 10.52
N PRO A 193 16.53 14.84 9.46
CA PRO A 193 16.93 14.08 8.28
C PRO A 193 17.91 12.96 8.61
N LYS A 194 17.63 11.78 8.08
CA LYS A 194 18.51 10.62 8.10
C LYS A 194 18.68 10.04 6.69
N PRO A 195 19.84 9.51 6.36
CA PRO A 195 19.99 8.78 5.11
C PRO A 195 19.18 7.48 5.16
N ILE A 196 18.59 7.13 4.03
CA ILE A 196 17.98 5.80 3.87
C ILE A 196 19.08 4.74 3.84
N LYS A 197 18.88 3.65 4.57
CA LYS A 197 19.71 2.45 4.53
C LYS A 197 18.93 1.38 3.80
N ILE A 198 19.45 0.86 2.70
CA ILE A 198 18.79 -0.18 1.91
C ILE A 198 19.62 -1.44 1.88
N ARG A 199 18.95 -2.57 2.07
CA ARG A 199 19.43 -3.92 1.78
C ARG A 199 18.64 -4.44 0.58
N ALA A 200 19.26 -4.39 -0.58
CA ALA A 200 18.64 -4.86 -1.81
C ALA A 200 18.63 -6.39 -1.88
N VAL A 201 17.54 -6.96 -2.35
CA VAL A 201 17.36 -8.40 -2.59
C VAL A 201 17.23 -8.61 -4.09
N ASP A 202 18.16 -9.30 -4.71
CA ASP A 202 18.07 -9.65 -6.13
C ASP A 202 17.08 -10.79 -6.35
N ASP A 203 17.29 -11.93 -5.72
CA ASP A 203 16.43 -13.10 -5.82
C ASP A 203 16.06 -13.73 -4.48
N HIS A 204 17.04 -13.88 -3.57
CA HIS A 204 16.85 -14.49 -2.26
C HIS A 204 17.76 -13.84 -1.22
N LEU A 205 17.23 -13.63 -0.04
CA LEU A 205 17.95 -13.21 1.15
C LEU A 205 17.52 -14.07 2.33
N LYS A 206 18.47 -14.74 2.97
CA LYS A 206 18.22 -15.45 4.22
C LYS A 206 18.58 -14.57 5.42
N LEU A 207 17.58 -14.35 6.29
CA LEU A 207 17.75 -13.75 7.62
C LEU A 207 17.65 -14.88 8.63
N SER A 208 18.68 -15.13 9.40
CA SER A 208 18.69 -16.29 10.30
C SER A 208 19.59 -16.06 11.50
N ASP A 209 19.10 -16.46 12.66
CA ASP A 209 19.89 -16.55 13.88
C ASP A 209 19.50 -17.79 14.71
N SER A 210 19.81 -17.80 16.01
CA SER A 210 19.48 -18.90 16.89
C SER A 210 17.98 -19.03 17.23
N LYS A 211 17.16 -18.03 16.88
CA LYS A 211 15.75 -17.94 17.26
C LYS A 211 14.79 -18.12 16.10
N LEU A 212 15.11 -17.50 14.95
CA LEU A 212 14.21 -17.48 13.80
C LEU A 212 14.99 -17.54 12.49
N THR A 213 14.46 -18.25 11.52
CA THR A 213 14.88 -18.17 10.11
C THR A 213 13.75 -17.59 9.28
N VAL A 214 14.11 -16.63 8.43
CA VAL A 214 13.19 -16.01 7.45
C VAL A 214 13.89 -15.97 6.10
N ASP A 215 13.34 -16.68 5.13
CA ASP A 215 13.77 -16.65 3.74
C ASP A 215 12.95 -15.61 2.98
N VAL A 216 13.59 -14.54 2.52
CA VAL A 216 12.96 -13.47 1.74
C VAL A 216 13.23 -13.73 0.27
N TYR A 217 12.18 -13.94 -0.51
CA TYR A 217 12.26 -14.29 -1.93
C TYR A 217 11.68 -13.20 -2.82
N ARG A 218 12.31 -12.98 -3.97
CA ARG A 218 11.71 -12.22 -5.06
C ARG A 218 10.49 -12.97 -5.60
N VAL A 219 9.40 -12.25 -5.75
CA VAL A 219 8.19 -12.72 -6.44
C VAL A 219 8.46 -12.78 -7.94
N VAL A 220 8.11 -13.89 -8.57
CA VAL A 220 8.23 -14.11 -10.02
C VAL A 220 6.85 -14.10 -10.66
N SER A 221 6.79 -13.68 -11.93
CA SER A 221 5.58 -13.77 -12.77
C SER A 221 4.32 -13.18 -12.13
N ASN A 222 4.38 -11.92 -11.68
CA ASN A 222 3.23 -11.24 -11.10
C ASN A 222 2.90 -9.96 -11.88
N ASN A 223 1.62 -9.79 -12.27
CA ASN A 223 1.15 -8.65 -13.04
C ASN A 223 0.73 -7.46 -12.15
N HIS A 224 0.57 -7.67 -10.84
CA HIS A 224 0.22 -6.63 -9.88
C HIS A 224 1.44 -5.79 -9.48
N MET A 225 2.61 -6.44 -9.29
CA MET A 225 3.82 -5.79 -8.83
C MET A 225 5.05 -6.19 -9.69
N ALA A 226 5.82 -5.21 -10.15
CA ALA A 226 6.99 -5.47 -10.98
C ALA A 226 8.18 -6.04 -10.18
N HIS A 227 8.33 -5.64 -8.92
CA HIS A 227 9.49 -5.93 -8.08
C HIS A 227 9.03 -6.30 -6.67
N GLY A 228 8.37 -7.47 -6.55
CA GLY A 228 7.80 -7.93 -5.30
C GLY A 228 8.75 -8.80 -4.48
N LEU A 229 8.54 -8.77 -3.14
CA LEU A 229 9.11 -9.71 -2.18
C LEU A 229 7.99 -10.44 -1.43
N MET A 230 8.26 -11.67 -1.06
CA MET A 230 7.53 -12.45 -0.06
C MET A 230 8.52 -13.01 0.95
N ALA A 231 8.07 -13.36 2.13
CA ALA A 231 8.91 -13.97 3.16
C ALA A 231 8.33 -15.32 3.58
N TYR A 232 9.22 -16.28 3.85
CA TYR A 232 8.85 -17.62 4.29
C TYR A 232 9.55 -17.94 5.61
N VAL A 233 8.83 -18.47 6.56
CA VAL A 233 9.34 -18.92 7.86
C VAL A 233 9.32 -20.46 7.88
N PRO A 234 10.44 -21.12 7.55
CA PRO A 234 10.46 -22.58 7.35
C PRO A 234 10.06 -23.37 8.58
N GLU A 235 10.48 -22.95 9.77
CA GLU A 235 10.19 -23.67 11.03
C GLU A 235 8.68 -23.73 11.35
N HIS A 236 7.89 -22.87 10.72
CA HIS A 236 6.46 -22.74 10.99
C HIS A 236 5.59 -22.90 9.75
N HIS A 237 6.18 -23.18 8.60
CA HIS A 237 5.50 -23.33 7.31
C HIS A 237 4.59 -22.10 6.97
N LEU A 238 5.08 -20.88 7.31
CA LEU A 238 4.33 -19.64 7.09
C LEU A 238 4.82 -18.92 5.84
N LEU A 239 3.90 -18.58 4.95
CA LEU A 239 4.15 -17.64 3.87
C LEU A 239 3.61 -16.26 4.27
N ILE A 240 4.48 -15.26 4.33
CA ILE A 240 4.14 -13.86 4.58
C ILE A 240 4.20 -13.13 3.24
N GLN A 241 3.11 -12.47 2.84
CA GLN A 241 3.03 -11.87 1.53
C GLN A 241 2.24 -10.54 1.56
N GLY A 242 2.55 -9.66 0.59
CA GLY A 242 1.81 -8.43 0.34
C GLY A 242 0.55 -8.73 -0.47
N ASP A 243 0.65 -8.63 -1.79
CA ASP A 243 -0.48 -8.68 -2.71
C ASP A 243 -0.40 -9.85 -3.70
N LEU A 244 0.14 -10.99 -3.26
CA LEU A 244 0.01 -12.23 -4.01
C LEU A 244 -1.42 -12.78 -3.93
N PHE A 245 -2.10 -12.52 -2.81
CA PHE A 245 -3.46 -12.96 -2.55
C PHE A 245 -4.10 -12.06 -1.48
N ASP A 246 -5.38 -11.75 -1.66
CA ASP A 246 -6.23 -11.12 -0.64
C ASP A 246 -7.58 -11.83 -0.61
N VAL A 247 -7.98 -12.29 0.55
CA VAL A 247 -9.25 -12.98 0.78
C VAL A 247 -10.46 -12.08 0.48
N GLY A 248 -10.29 -10.77 0.56
CA GLY A 248 -11.32 -9.76 0.28
C GLY A 248 -11.55 -9.48 -1.20
N TRP A 249 -10.70 -9.91 -2.09
CA TRP A 249 -10.91 -9.71 -3.52
C TRP A 249 -12.05 -10.58 -4.04
N GLU A 250 -12.86 -10.03 -4.92
CA GLU A 250 -13.93 -10.78 -5.60
C GLU A 250 -13.40 -11.52 -6.82
N VAL A 251 -12.36 -10.98 -7.46
CA VAL A 251 -11.74 -11.49 -8.67
C VAL A 251 -10.22 -11.57 -8.51
N TYR A 252 -9.59 -12.53 -9.18
CA TYR A 252 -8.13 -12.69 -9.20
C TYR A 252 -7.64 -12.79 -10.63
N PHE A 253 -6.93 -11.75 -11.07
CA PHE A 253 -6.42 -11.60 -12.45
C PHE A 253 -4.96 -11.98 -12.61
N TRP A 254 -4.28 -12.36 -11.53
CA TRP A 254 -2.82 -12.60 -11.53
C TRP A 254 -2.45 -14.03 -11.96
N GLY A 255 -3.41 -14.80 -12.42
CA GLY A 255 -3.18 -16.19 -12.78
C GLY A 255 -2.88 -17.06 -11.57
N ASN A 256 -1.96 -17.99 -11.76
CA ASN A 256 -1.53 -18.87 -10.69
C ASN A 256 -0.36 -18.31 -9.87
N THR A 257 -0.13 -16.99 -9.87
CA THR A 257 1.10 -16.38 -9.33
C THR A 257 1.40 -16.81 -7.89
N TYR A 258 0.38 -16.96 -7.04
CA TYR A 258 0.57 -17.44 -5.68
C TYR A 258 1.15 -18.86 -5.67
N ASP A 259 0.46 -19.80 -6.32
CA ASP A 259 0.85 -21.21 -6.37
C ASP A 259 2.16 -21.41 -7.15
N ASP A 260 2.37 -20.65 -8.23
CA ASP A 260 3.60 -20.70 -9.02
C ASP A 260 4.83 -20.27 -8.20
N ASN A 261 4.71 -19.22 -7.37
CA ASN A 261 5.80 -18.82 -6.49
C ASN A 261 6.08 -19.86 -5.41
N VAL A 262 5.04 -20.45 -4.80
CA VAL A 262 5.18 -21.53 -3.83
C VAL A 262 5.89 -22.74 -4.47
N ALA A 263 5.44 -23.15 -5.66
CA ALA A 263 6.02 -24.27 -6.39
C ALA A 263 7.46 -23.99 -6.87
N TYR A 264 7.70 -22.82 -7.45
CA TYR A 264 9.03 -22.41 -7.93
C TYR A 264 10.08 -22.41 -6.82
N ARG A 265 9.70 -21.93 -5.63
CA ARG A 265 10.56 -21.91 -4.45
C ARG A 265 10.55 -23.22 -3.67
N LYS A 266 9.69 -24.19 -4.04
CA LYS A 266 9.50 -25.49 -3.37
C LYS A 266 9.17 -25.31 -1.89
N LEU A 267 8.25 -24.39 -1.58
CA LEU A 267 7.85 -24.10 -0.21
C LEU A 267 6.77 -25.06 0.25
N GLU A 268 6.89 -25.49 1.50
CA GLU A 268 5.85 -26.26 2.20
C GLU A 268 5.04 -25.28 3.05
N VAL A 269 3.96 -24.71 2.49
CA VAL A 269 3.14 -23.71 3.15
C VAL A 269 1.95 -24.38 3.84
N GLU A 270 1.77 -24.10 5.13
CA GLU A 270 0.58 -24.49 5.89
C GLU A 270 -0.37 -23.32 6.12
N ARG A 271 0.16 -22.11 6.27
CA ARG A 271 -0.63 -20.89 6.51
C ARG A 271 -0.08 -19.71 5.73
N ASP A 272 -1.01 -18.92 5.20
CA ASP A 272 -0.76 -17.61 4.62
C ASP A 272 -0.92 -16.53 5.68
N VAL A 273 0.03 -15.60 5.74
CA VAL A 273 0.05 -14.45 6.64
C VAL A 273 0.04 -13.18 5.80
N PRO A 274 -1.15 -12.70 5.41
CA PRO A 274 -1.28 -11.60 4.46
C PRO A 274 -1.17 -10.24 5.14
N ILE A 275 -0.78 -9.25 4.36
CA ILE A 275 -0.85 -7.84 4.78
C ILE A 275 -2.29 -7.31 4.69
N HIS A 276 -3.09 -7.86 3.79
CA HIS A 276 -4.52 -7.58 3.70
C HIS A 276 -5.34 -8.76 4.20
N GLY A 277 -6.23 -8.51 5.17
CA GLY A 277 -7.11 -9.54 5.72
C GLY A 277 -6.56 -10.26 6.95
N ARG A 278 -6.74 -11.57 7.03
CA ARG A 278 -6.43 -12.41 8.19
C ARG A 278 -5.54 -13.60 7.82
N VAL A 279 -4.88 -14.18 8.80
CA VAL A 279 -4.14 -15.45 8.62
C VAL A 279 -5.09 -16.57 8.20
N LEU A 280 -4.68 -17.33 7.19
CA LEU A 280 -5.48 -18.38 6.57
C LEU A 280 -4.72 -19.70 6.49
N PRO A 281 -5.39 -20.83 6.76
CA PRO A 281 -4.89 -22.14 6.36
C PRO A 281 -4.74 -22.21 4.83
N ILE A 282 -3.70 -22.87 4.33
CA ILE A 282 -3.44 -22.96 2.88
C ILE A 282 -4.61 -23.55 2.08
N ALA A 283 -5.35 -24.50 2.66
CA ALA A 283 -6.52 -25.08 2.02
C ALA A 283 -7.64 -24.06 1.77
N GLU A 284 -7.79 -23.06 2.66
CA GLU A 284 -8.75 -21.95 2.48
C GLU A 284 -8.25 -20.97 1.41
N VAL A 285 -6.94 -20.70 1.37
CA VAL A 285 -6.32 -19.89 0.30
C VAL A 285 -6.60 -20.49 -1.06
N HIS A 286 -6.32 -21.78 -1.26
CA HIS A 286 -6.57 -22.46 -2.54
C HIS A 286 -8.05 -22.47 -2.92
N ALA A 287 -8.96 -22.69 -1.94
CA ALA A 287 -10.38 -22.65 -2.21
C ALA A 287 -10.84 -21.25 -2.68
N LYS A 288 -10.31 -20.20 -2.06
CA LYS A 288 -10.63 -18.81 -2.40
C LYS A 288 -10.01 -18.38 -3.72
N LEU A 289 -8.76 -18.72 -3.98
CA LEU A 289 -8.10 -18.48 -5.27
C LEU A 289 -8.90 -19.09 -6.43
N LYS A 290 -9.36 -20.33 -6.27
CA LYS A 290 -10.18 -20.99 -7.28
C LYS A 290 -11.52 -20.29 -7.51
N GLU A 291 -12.15 -19.80 -6.44
CA GLU A 291 -13.39 -19.00 -6.55
C GLU A 291 -13.13 -17.69 -7.30
N GLN A 292 -12.12 -16.93 -6.89
CA GLN A 292 -11.76 -15.63 -7.44
C GLN A 292 -11.32 -15.72 -8.91
N THR A 293 -10.56 -16.75 -9.27
CA THR A 293 -10.15 -17.03 -10.66
C THR A 293 -11.38 -17.31 -11.53
N ARG A 294 -12.30 -18.16 -11.08
CA ARG A 294 -13.56 -18.42 -11.79
C ARG A 294 -14.39 -17.15 -11.98
N ASN A 295 -14.44 -16.28 -10.97
CA ASN A 295 -15.15 -15.00 -11.08
C ASN A 295 -14.48 -14.08 -12.11
N ALA A 296 -13.14 -14.07 -12.19
CA ALA A 296 -12.40 -13.34 -13.20
C ALA A 296 -12.70 -13.88 -14.63
N GLU A 297 -12.73 -15.20 -14.82
CA GLU A 297 -13.09 -15.83 -16.09
C GLU A 297 -14.50 -15.43 -16.55
N GLN A 298 -15.49 -15.48 -15.63
CA GLN A 298 -16.86 -15.08 -15.92
C GLN A 298 -16.96 -13.59 -16.27
N LEU A 299 -16.21 -12.74 -15.57
CA LEU A 299 -16.17 -11.31 -15.85
C LEU A 299 -15.55 -11.03 -17.23
N CYS A 300 -14.43 -11.69 -17.56
CA CYS A 300 -13.79 -11.55 -18.86
C CYS A 300 -14.72 -12.01 -20.01
N ALA A 301 -15.37 -13.16 -19.88
CA ALA A 301 -16.32 -13.64 -20.87
C ALA A 301 -17.50 -12.65 -21.06
N LYS A 302 -17.99 -12.01 -20.00
CA LYS A 302 -19.02 -11.00 -20.08
C LYS A 302 -18.54 -9.73 -20.80
N VAL A 303 -17.33 -9.26 -20.52
CA VAL A 303 -16.73 -8.08 -21.17
C VAL A 303 -16.54 -8.32 -22.67
N GLU A 304 -16.04 -9.49 -23.06
CA GLU A 304 -15.87 -9.89 -24.44
C GLU A 304 -17.22 -9.98 -25.21
N SER A 305 -18.26 -10.50 -24.55
CA SER A 305 -19.59 -10.64 -25.17
C SER A 305 -20.24 -9.32 -25.60
N VAL A 306 -19.76 -8.19 -25.04
CA VAL A 306 -20.22 -6.83 -25.39
C VAL A 306 -19.16 -6.03 -26.17
N ASN A 307 -18.16 -6.69 -26.72
CA ASN A 307 -17.04 -6.10 -27.47
C ASN A 307 -16.29 -4.98 -26.71
N LEU A 308 -16.20 -5.10 -25.42
CA LEU A 308 -15.38 -4.23 -24.59
C LEU A 308 -14.03 -4.91 -24.27
N SER A 309 -13.04 -4.13 -23.91
CA SER A 309 -11.77 -4.60 -23.33
C SER A 309 -11.64 -4.10 -21.90
N MET A 310 -11.10 -4.95 -21.04
CA MET A 310 -10.81 -4.60 -19.65
C MET A 310 -9.38 -5.05 -19.31
N PRO A 311 -8.60 -4.25 -18.55
CA PRO A 311 -7.31 -4.70 -18.05
C PRO A 311 -7.46 -6.02 -17.29
N GLY A 312 -6.59 -7.00 -17.61
CA GLY A 312 -6.67 -8.34 -17.03
C GLY A 312 -7.47 -9.35 -17.85
N CYS A 313 -8.16 -8.94 -18.91
CA CYS A 313 -8.86 -9.82 -19.84
C CYS A 313 -8.26 -9.72 -21.27
N PRO A 314 -8.07 -10.85 -22.01
CA PRO A 314 -8.24 -12.23 -21.53
C PRO A 314 -7.25 -12.58 -20.43
N LEU A 315 -7.57 -13.63 -19.66
CA LEU A 315 -6.66 -14.12 -18.62
C LEU A 315 -5.46 -14.78 -19.29
N ALA A 316 -4.25 -14.35 -18.92
CA ALA A 316 -3.00 -14.72 -19.60
C ALA A 316 -2.59 -16.20 -19.46
N TRP A 317 -3.29 -16.99 -18.65
CA TRP A 317 -2.96 -18.39 -18.36
C TRP A 317 -3.90 -19.42 -18.98
N ASN A 318 -4.72 -19.01 -19.94
CA ASN A 318 -5.67 -19.90 -20.63
C ASN A 318 -5.04 -20.68 -21.80
N ASP A 319 -3.72 -20.67 -21.98
CA ASP A 319 -3.00 -21.39 -23.04
C ASP A 319 -2.37 -22.69 -22.52
#